data_bd2bf91b17971505569be4e61768ecba
#
_entry.id   bd2bf91b17971505569be4e61768ecba
#
_cell.length_a   1.000
_cell.length_b   1.000
_cell.length_c   1.000
_cell.angle_alpha   90.00
_cell.angle_beta   90.00
_cell.angle_gamma   90.00
#
_symmetry.space_group_name_H-M   'P 1'
#
loop_
_entity.id
_entity.type
_entity.pdbx_description
1 polymer ?
#
loop_
_entity_poly.entity_id
_entity_poly.type
_entity_poly.pdbx_seq_one_letter_code
_entity_poly.pdbx_strand_id
1 'polypeptide(L)'
;MGDVKIRLTYQCEPCHTVEHLVDDLKKLDNKRGILGVVTSGGELKVGDVIEAKIGAFPEIEENNFDLFKHFVAHIPEGKIVTYQDVIKGMGGYKAHLRVIPNFIDKLSDTHPVHRIVNTQGEIIEHVDNQIEKLAKEGVKVEEGKVNLADYHWSKPALHLV
;
A
#
# COMPACT_ATOMS: atom_id res chain seq x y z
N MET A 1 7.48 6.44 30.45
CA MET A 1 6.59 5.43 29.84
C MET A 1 6.58 5.68 28.34
N GLY A 2 6.92 4.69 27.56
CA GLY A 2 6.97 4.86 26.10
C GLY A 2 5.56 4.96 25.52
N ASP A 3 5.27 6.06 24.82
CA ASP A 3 3.97 6.26 24.17
C ASP A 3 3.93 5.65 22.77
N VAL A 4 4.52 4.46 22.61
CA VAL A 4 4.50 3.76 21.34
C VAL A 4 3.07 3.29 21.05
N LYS A 5 2.56 3.69 19.87
CA LYS A 5 1.26 3.26 19.39
C LYS A 5 1.45 2.41 18.14
N ILE A 6 0.82 1.26 18.13
CA ILE A 6 0.86 0.32 17.01
C ILE A 6 -0.58 0.03 16.59
N ARG A 7 -0.93 0.34 15.34
CA ARG A 7 -2.16 -0.11 14.74
C ARG A 7 -1.95 -1.53 14.20
N LEU A 8 -2.69 -2.49 14.73
CA LEU A 8 -2.72 -3.84 14.16
C LEU A 8 -3.44 -3.80 12.81
N THR A 9 -2.92 -4.53 11.82
CA THR A 9 -3.43 -4.50 10.45
C THR A 9 -3.91 -5.86 10.00
N TYR A 10 -3.04 -6.67 9.41
CA TYR A 10 -3.40 -7.94 8.81
C TYR A 10 -2.80 -9.11 9.54
N GLN A 11 -3.42 -10.27 9.39
CA GLN A 11 -2.79 -11.52 9.78
C GLN A 11 -1.53 -11.74 8.95
N CYS A 12 -0.46 -12.19 9.60
CA CYS A 12 0.76 -12.55 8.90
C CYS A 12 0.56 -13.91 8.21
N GLU A 13 0.26 -13.88 6.91
CA GLU A 13 0.05 -15.08 6.12
C GLU A 13 1.33 -15.93 6.00
N PRO A 14 1.20 -17.25 5.91
CA PRO A 14 2.32 -18.13 5.60
C PRO A 14 2.91 -17.79 4.23
N CYS A 15 4.23 -17.73 4.14
CA CYS A 15 4.93 -17.44 2.90
C CYS A 15 6.20 -18.28 2.77
N HIS A 16 6.80 -18.30 1.60
CA HIS A 16 8.02 -19.06 1.32
C HIS A 16 9.19 -18.75 2.25
N THR A 17 9.21 -17.58 2.89
CA THR A 17 10.27 -17.22 3.84
C THR A 17 10.34 -18.17 5.04
N VAL A 18 9.23 -18.80 5.41
CA VAL A 18 9.12 -19.71 6.56
C VAL A 18 8.86 -21.18 6.15
N GLU A 19 8.88 -21.45 4.85
CA GLU A 19 8.64 -22.79 4.31
C GLU A 19 9.63 -23.84 4.87
N HIS A 20 10.87 -23.44 5.10
CA HIS A 20 11.92 -24.29 5.67
C HIS A 20 11.69 -24.68 7.14
N LEU A 21 10.72 -24.07 7.82
CA LEU A 21 10.43 -24.31 9.24
C LEU A 21 9.30 -25.32 9.44
N VAL A 22 8.55 -25.68 8.41
CA VAL A 22 7.37 -26.54 8.50
C VAL A 22 7.22 -27.41 7.24
N ASP A 23 6.67 -28.60 7.41
CA ASP A 23 6.40 -29.51 6.30
C ASP A 23 5.25 -29.05 5.40
N ASP A 24 4.33 -28.23 5.96
CA ASP A 24 3.17 -27.70 5.25
C ASP A 24 2.86 -26.29 5.76
N LEU A 25 2.92 -25.31 4.87
CA LEU A 25 2.64 -23.90 5.17
C LEU A 25 1.24 -23.66 5.73
N LYS A 26 0.24 -24.47 5.34
CA LYS A 26 -1.13 -24.38 5.86
C LYS A 26 -1.23 -24.58 7.37
N LYS A 27 -0.28 -25.30 7.96
CA LYS A 27 -0.22 -25.49 9.42
C LYS A 27 0.05 -24.18 10.18
N LEU A 28 0.54 -23.16 9.48
CA LEU A 28 0.84 -21.83 10.05
C LEU A 28 -0.31 -20.84 9.86
N ASP A 29 -1.40 -21.20 9.18
CA ASP A 29 -2.55 -20.31 9.01
C ASP A 29 -3.06 -19.84 10.38
N ASN A 30 -3.24 -18.52 10.50
CA ASN A 30 -3.66 -17.84 11.73
C ASN A 30 -2.73 -18.06 12.96
N LYS A 31 -1.51 -18.56 12.77
CA LYS A 31 -0.56 -18.82 13.88
C LYS A 31 0.68 -17.93 13.87
N ARG A 32 0.84 -17.09 12.85
CA ARG A 32 2.02 -16.22 12.72
C ARG A 32 1.88 -14.85 13.38
N GLY A 33 0.73 -14.59 13.99
CA GLY A 33 0.42 -13.30 14.59
C GLY A 33 -0.12 -12.28 13.60
N ILE A 34 -0.17 -11.02 14.04
CA ILE A 34 -0.76 -9.90 13.31
C ILE A 34 0.35 -8.88 13.01
N LEU A 35 0.35 -8.36 11.81
CA LEU A 35 1.20 -7.24 11.42
C LEU A 35 0.69 -5.95 12.01
N GLY A 36 1.59 -4.98 12.21
CA GLY A 36 1.20 -3.69 12.72
C GLY A 36 2.02 -2.55 12.14
N VAL A 37 1.42 -1.38 12.11
CA VAL A 37 2.06 -0.12 11.72
C VAL A 37 2.28 0.72 12.95
N VAL A 38 3.51 1.19 13.16
CA VAL A 38 3.84 2.12 14.25
C VAL A 38 3.28 3.49 13.89
N THR A 39 2.28 3.95 14.64
CA THR A 39 1.62 5.24 14.45
C THR A 39 2.22 6.35 15.33
N SER A 40 2.85 5.96 16.43
CA SER A 40 3.65 6.85 17.28
C SER A 40 4.90 6.10 17.72
N GLY A 41 6.05 6.65 17.44
CA GLY A 41 7.34 6.06 17.78
C GLY A 41 7.68 6.23 19.27
N GLY A 42 8.66 5.46 19.72
CA GLY A 42 9.17 5.47 21.10
C GLY A 42 10.04 4.27 21.36
N GLU A 43 10.33 4.00 22.61
CA GLU A 43 11.12 2.85 23.05
C GLU A 43 10.21 1.81 23.69
N LEU A 44 10.36 0.54 23.31
CA LEU A 44 9.68 -0.60 23.90
C LEU A 44 10.67 -1.45 24.68
N LYS A 45 10.30 -1.87 25.87
CA LYS A 45 11.11 -2.73 26.74
C LYS A 45 10.33 -3.97 27.15
N VAL A 46 11.03 -5.06 27.37
CA VAL A 46 10.43 -6.26 27.96
C VAL A 46 9.88 -5.93 29.34
N GLY A 47 8.59 -6.22 29.55
CA GLY A 47 7.87 -5.89 30.78
C GLY A 47 7.01 -4.63 30.68
N ASP A 48 7.03 -3.90 29.58
CA ASP A 48 6.10 -2.79 29.35
C ASP A 48 4.65 -3.30 29.31
N VAL A 49 3.75 -2.50 29.88
CA VAL A 49 2.31 -2.79 29.86
C VAL A 49 1.74 -2.45 28.49
N ILE A 50 1.01 -3.39 27.92
CA ILE A 50 0.30 -3.22 26.64
C ILE A 50 -1.18 -2.97 26.93
N GLU A 51 -1.73 -1.88 26.39
CA GLU A 51 -3.15 -1.57 26.40
C GLU A 51 -3.71 -1.74 24.99
N ALA A 52 -4.75 -2.58 24.82
CA ALA A 52 -5.43 -2.74 23.54
C ALA A 52 -6.69 -1.87 23.50
N LYS A 53 -6.82 -1.05 22.46
CA LYS A 53 -8.02 -0.21 22.22
C LYS A 53 -8.72 -0.70 20.97
N ILE A 54 -9.89 -1.30 21.14
CA ILE A 54 -10.75 -1.74 20.03
C ILE A 54 -11.48 -0.52 19.45
N GLY A 55 -11.61 -0.45 18.12
CA GLY A 55 -12.33 0.63 17.44
C GLY A 55 -11.60 1.99 17.44
N ALA A 56 -10.31 2.03 17.81
CA ALA A 56 -9.51 3.25 17.79
C ALA A 56 -9.22 3.76 16.37
N PHE A 57 -9.32 2.87 15.38
CA PHE A 57 -9.14 3.16 13.96
C PHE A 57 -10.30 2.59 13.15
N PRO A 58 -10.57 3.13 11.95
CA PRO A 58 -11.50 2.50 11.02
C PRO A 58 -11.11 1.06 10.70
N GLU A 59 -12.08 0.22 10.41
CA GLU A 59 -11.82 -1.13 9.93
C GLU A 59 -11.00 -1.10 8.64
N ILE A 60 -10.12 -2.07 8.48
CA ILE A 60 -9.33 -2.24 7.26
C ILE A 60 -10.12 -3.16 6.34
N GLU A 61 -10.24 -2.77 5.09
CA GLU A 61 -10.88 -3.60 4.06
C GLU A 61 -10.20 -4.98 4.00
N GLU A 62 -10.99 -6.04 4.03
CA GLU A 62 -10.47 -7.41 4.13
C GLU A 62 -9.85 -7.91 2.82
N ASN A 63 -10.28 -7.37 1.67
CA ASN A 63 -9.77 -7.83 0.39
C ASN A 63 -8.84 -6.81 -0.28
N ASN A 64 -7.86 -7.34 -1.00
CA ASN A 64 -6.83 -6.55 -1.65
C ASN A 64 -7.37 -5.58 -2.72
N PHE A 65 -8.50 -5.91 -3.36
CA PHE A 65 -9.09 -5.05 -4.39
C PHE A 65 -9.73 -3.79 -3.77
N ASP A 66 -10.46 -3.94 -2.67
CA ASP A 66 -11.06 -2.79 -1.97
C ASP A 66 -9.99 -1.92 -1.30
N LEU A 67 -8.93 -2.53 -0.77
CA LEU A 67 -7.74 -1.79 -0.31
C LEU A 67 -7.10 -0.98 -1.43
N PHE A 68 -6.90 -1.58 -2.59
CA PHE A 68 -6.36 -0.89 -3.76
C PHE A 68 -7.27 0.25 -4.19
N LYS A 69 -8.56 0.01 -4.31
CA LYS A 69 -9.58 1.00 -4.66
C LYS A 69 -9.56 2.18 -3.69
N HIS A 70 -9.58 1.88 -2.38
CA HIS A 70 -9.51 2.89 -1.34
C HIS A 70 -8.21 3.71 -1.44
N PHE A 71 -7.06 3.07 -1.56
CA PHE A 71 -5.78 3.74 -1.69
C PHE A 71 -5.74 4.66 -2.92
N VAL A 72 -6.14 4.16 -4.09
CA VAL A 72 -6.11 4.92 -5.35
C VAL A 72 -7.02 6.15 -5.28
N ALA A 73 -8.19 6.03 -4.68
CA ALA A 73 -9.13 7.15 -4.52
C ALA A 73 -8.53 8.32 -3.71
N HIS A 74 -7.52 8.05 -2.87
CA HIS A 74 -6.89 9.07 -2.02
C HIS A 74 -5.60 9.67 -2.60
N ILE A 75 -5.12 9.20 -3.75
CA ILE A 75 -3.96 9.84 -4.41
C ILE A 75 -4.37 11.26 -4.81
N PRO A 76 -3.69 12.31 -4.32
CA PRO A 76 -4.06 13.69 -4.63
C PRO A 76 -3.90 14.01 -6.13
N GLU A 77 -4.72 14.95 -6.62
CA GLU A 77 -4.57 15.50 -7.95
C GLU A 77 -3.19 16.15 -8.12
N GLY A 78 -2.58 15.98 -9.29
CA GLY A 78 -1.23 16.47 -9.57
C GLY A 78 -0.11 15.71 -8.86
N LYS A 79 -0.43 14.58 -8.22
CA LYS A 79 0.54 13.68 -7.58
C LYS A 79 0.51 12.29 -8.19
N ILE A 80 1.66 11.64 -8.15
CA ILE A 80 1.80 10.26 -8.63
C ILE A 80 2.38 9.36 -7.52
N VAL A 81 2.12 8.08 -7.67
CA VAL A 81 2.68 7.02 -6.82
C VAL A 81 3.28 5.92 -7.68
N THR A 82 4.25 5.20 -7.14
CA THR A 82 4.78 4.01 -7.78
C THR A 82 4.02 2.75 -7.37
N TYR A 83 4.18 1.65 -8.11
CA TYR A 83 3.66 0.34 -7.69
C TYR A 83 4.09 -0.05 -6.27
N GLN A 84 5.32 0.30 -5.88
CA GLN A 84 5.79 0.02 -4.53
C GLN A 84 5.04 0.82 -3.47
N ASP A 85 4.69 2.08 -3.78
CA ASP A 85 3.92 2.91 -2.85
C ASP A 85 2.48 2.40 -2.71
N VAL A 86 1.88 1.94 -3.81
CA VAL A 86 0.57 1.28 -3.78
C VAL A 86 0.60 0.09 -2.83
N ILE A 87 1.58 -0.81 -2.96
CA ILE A 87 1.69 -1.99 -2.11
C ILE A 87 1.91 -1.59 -0.64
N LYS A 88 2.80 -0.64 -0.37
CA LYS A 88 3.02 -0.14 0.99
C LYS A 88 1.76 0.50 1.56
N GLY A 89 1.07 1.31 0.75
CA GLY A 89 -0.16 1.98 1.15
C GLY A 89 -1.30 1.00 1.44
N MET A 90 -1.36 -0.13 0.73
CA MET A 90 -2.28 -1.23 1.00
C MET A 90 -1.87 -2.10 2.20
N GLY A 91 -0.69 -1.88 2.81
CA GLY A 91 -0.16 -2.76 3.85
C GLY A 91 0.28 -4.13 3.34
N GLY A 92 0.45 -4.28 2.03
CA GLY A 92 0.72 -5.56 1.38
C GLY A 92 2.20 -5.87 1.18
N TYR A 93 2.46 -7.09 0.71
CA TYR A 93 3.78 -7.60 0.39
C TYR A 93 4.07 -7.51 -1.12
N LYS A 94 5.36 -7.62 -1.49
CA LYS A 94 5.81 -7.65 -2.89
C LYS A 94 5.08 -8.68 -3.77
N ALA A 95 4.55 -9.77 -3.19
CA ALA A 95 3.75 -10.75 -3.92
C ALA A 95 2.48 -10.15 -4.55
N HIS A 96 1.95 -9.08 -3.99
CA HIS A 96 0.77 -8.38 -4.53
C HIS A 96 1.05 -7.58 -5.81
N LEU A 97 2.32 -7.37 -6.18
CA LEU A 97 2.69 -6.71 -7.45
C LEU A 97 2.01 -7.33 -8.67
N ARG A 98 1.80 -8.64 -8.65
CA ARG A 98 1.23 -9.39 -9.80
C ARG A 98 -0.25 -9.11 -10.04
N VAL A 99 -1.00 -8.68 -9.01
CA VAL A 99 -2.44 -8.43 -9.13
C VAL A 99 -2.76 -6.96 -9.43
N ILE A 100 -1.82 -6.05 -9.21
CA ILE A 100 -2.01 -4.60 -9.42
C ILE A 100 -2.46 -4.28 -10.87
N PRO A 101 -1.86 -4.85 -11.93
CA PRO A 101 -2.33 -4.57 -13.29
C PRO A 101 -3.82 -4.88 -13.47
N ASN A 102 -4.30 -6.04 -13.02
CA ASN A 102 -5.71 -6.40 -13.10
C ASN A 102 -6.63 -5.47 -12.30
N PHE A 103 -6.14 -4.90 -11.20
CA PHE A 103 -6.89 -3.93 -10.41
C PHE A 103 -6.96 -2.57 -11.11
N ILE A 104 -5.88 -2.17 -11.75
CA ILE A 104 -5.82 -0.96 -12.58
C ILE A 104 -6.86 -1.06 -13.70
N ASP A 105 -6.86 -2.16 -14.46
CA ASP A 105 -7.80 -2.39 -15.56
C ASP A 105 -9.26 -2.28 -15.10
N LYS A 106 -9.60 -2.88 -13.96
CA LYS A 106 -10.96 -2.83 -13.40
C LYS A 106 -11.41 -1.45 -12.95
N LEU A 107 -10.48 -0.56 -12.62
CA LEU A 107 -10.77 0.76 -12.05
C LEU A 107 -10.45 1.92 -13.02
N SER A 108 -9.96 1.64 -14.23
CA SER A 108 -9.48 2.65 -15.19
C SER A 108 -10.51 3.74 -15.53
N ASP A 109 -11.81 3.40 -15.52
CA ASP A 109 -12.90 4.31 -15.87
C ASP A 109 -13.46 5.08 -14.66
N THR A 110 -13.21 4.60 -13.45
CA THR A 110 -13.90 5.09 -12.25
C THR A 110 -12.98 5.72 -11.23
N HIS A 111 -11.68 5.40 -11.27
CA HIS A 111 -10.70 5.86 -10.27
C HIS A 111 -9.45 6.43 -10.94
N PRO A 112 -8.68 7.29 -10.23
CA PRO A 112 -7.51 7.96 -10.80
C PRO A 112 -6.28 7.04 -10.91
N VAL A 113 -6.43 5.85 -11.53
CA VAL A 113 -5.34 4.90 -11.74
C VAL A 113 -4.22 5.44 -12.62
N HIS A 114 -4.51 6.48 -13.43
CA HIS A 114 -3.52 7.19 -14.23
C HIS A 114 -2.44 7.87 -13.38
N ARG A 115 -2.66 8.05 -12.08
CA ARG A 115 -1.66 8.57 -11.11
C ARG A 115 -0.66 7.51 -10.64
N ILE A 116 -0.76 6.28 -11.15
CA ILE A 116 0.18 5.20 -10.83
C ILE A 116 1.21 5.09 -11.95
N VAL A 117 2.48 4.98 -11.60
CA VAL A 117 3.61 4.78 -12.51
C VAL A 117 4.46 3.59 -12.04
N ASN A 118 5.39 3.14 -12.88
CA ASN A 118 6.35 2.14 -12.43
C ASN A 118 7.39 2.72 -11.45
N THR A 119 8.31 1.91 -10.97
CA THR A 119 9.33 2.33 -9.99
C THR A 119 10.35 3.34 -10.55
N GLN A 120 10.46 3.46 -11.86
CA GLN A 120 11.32 4.42 -12.58
C GLN A 120 10.57 5.70 -13.00
N GLY A 121 9.29 5.82 -12.64
CA GLY A 121 8.44 6.94 -13.04
C GLY A 121 7.87 6.80 -14.45
N GLU A 122 8.02 5.65 -15.11
CA GLU A 122 7.49 5.42 -16.45
C GLU A 122 5.98 5.19 -16.41
N ILE A 123 5.29 5.71 -17.42
CA ILE A 123 3.86 5.49 -17.62
C ILE A 123 3.56 4.01 -17.88
N ILE A 124 2.31 3.63 -17.68
CA ILE A 124 1.84 2.23 -17.80
C ILE A 124 1.08 2.09 -19.12
N GLU A 125 1.57 1.24 -20.03
CA GLU A 125 1.04 1.11 -21.40
C GLU A 125 -0.46 0.78 -21.49
N HIS A 126 -0.99 0.05 -20.50
CA HIS A 126 -2.40 -0.36 -20.49
C HIS A 126 -3.32 0.59 -19.70
N VAL A 127 -2.85 1.78 -19.35
CA VAL A 127 -3.72 2.84 -18.80
C VAL A 127 -4.06 3.82 -19.91
N ASP A 128 -5.29 3.76 -20.37
CA ASP A 128 -5.77 4.60 -21.47
C ASP A 128 -5.62 6.10 -21.19
N ASN A 129 -5.04 6.82 -22.16
CA ASN A 129 -4.87 8.27 -22.11
C ASN A 129 -4.13 8.77 -20.86
N GLN A 130 -3.21 7.95 -20.29
CA GLN A 130 -2.51 8.28 -19.06
C GLN A 130 -1.79 9.64 -19.15
N ILE A 131 -1.07 9.89 -20.25
CA ILE A 131 -0.34 11.14 -20.47
C ILE A 131 -1.28 12.34 -20.46
N GLU A 132 -2.40 12.25 -21.19
CA GLU A 132 -3.38 13.34 -21.26
C GLU A 132 -4.05 13.62 -19.91
N LYS A 133 -4.39 12.55 -19.18
CA LYS A 133 -4.98 12.67 -17.84
C LYS A 133 -4.00 13.34 -16.86
N LEU A 134 -2.73 12.92 -16.87
CA LEU A 134 -1.67 13.52 -16.06
C LEU A 134 -1.41 14.99 -16.45
N ALA A 135 -1.36 15.30 -17.74
CA ALA A 135 -1.16 16.67 -18.21
C ALA A 135 -2.29 17.62 -17.77
N LYS A 136 -3.54 17.16 -17.74
CA LYS A 136 -4.68 17.94 -17.22
C LYS A 136 -4.53 18.28 -15.74
N GLU A 137 -3.83 17.45 -14.99
CA GLU A 137 -3.52 17.65 -13.57
C GLU A 137 -2.20 18.43 -13.35
N GLY A 138 -1.59 18.93 -14.42
CA GLY A 138 -0.33 19.69 -14.35
C GLY A 138 0.92 18.83 -14.17
N VAL A 139 0.81 17.50 -14.30
CA VAL A 139 1.94 16.58 -14.23
C VAL A 139 2.61 16.48 -15.61
N LYS A 140 3.89 16.84 -15.69
CA LYS A 140 4.67 16.75 -16.92
C LYS A 140 5.16 15.32 -17.14
N VAL A 141 4.94 14.82 -18.36
CA VAL A 141 5.48 13.55 -18.84
C VAL A 141 6.47 13.84 -19.95
N GLU A 142 7.73 13.49 -19.78
CA GLU A 142 8.81 13.67 -20.74
C GLU A 142 9.37 12.30 -21.13
N GLU A 143 9.43 12.01 -22.43
CA GLU A 143 9.90 10.71 -22.95
C GLU A 143 9.24 9.49 -22.26
N GLY A 144 7.94 9.58 -21.97
CA GLY A 144 7.20 8.52 -21.28
C GLY A 144 7.46 8.38 -19.77
N LYS A 145 8.09 9.38 -19.14
CA LYS A 145 8.42 9.37 -17.72
C LYS A 145 7.92 10.61 -17.00
N VAL A 146 7.56 10.43 -15.73
CA VAL A 146 7.26 11.51 -14.79
C VAL A 146 8.45 11.70 -13.86
N ASN A 147 8.86 12.93 -13.61
CA ASN A 147 9.90 13.22 -12.63
C ASN A 147 9.37 12.97 -11.21
N LEU A 148 9.85 11.90 -10.57
CA LEU A 148 9.45 11.52 -9.21
C LEU A 148 9.81 12.59 -8.16
N ALA A 149 10.87 13.38 -8.37
CA ALA A 149 11.26 14.42 -7.42
C ALA A 149 10.21 15.53 -7.29
N ASP A 150 9.48 15.82 -8.37
CA ASP A 150 8.51 16.92 -8.43
C ASP A 150 7.09 16.48 -8.05
N TYR A 151 6.69 15.29 -8.48
CA TYR A 151 5.30 14.85 -8.44
C TYR A 151 5.01 13.69 -7.49
N HIS A 152 6.02 13.03 -6.93
CA HIS A 152 5.81 11.88 -6.06
C HIS A 152 5.06 12.25 -4.78
N TRP A 153 4.00 11.48 -4.48
CA TRP A 153 3.30 11.58 -3.20
C TRP A 153 4.06 10.81 -2.13
N SER A 154 4.83 11.53 -1.31
CA SER A 154 5.76 10.95 -0.33
C SER A 154 5.10 10.37 0.94
N LYS A 155 3.78 10.52 1.12
CA LYS A 155 3.07 10.07 2.32
C LYS A 155 1.93 9.07 2.05
N PRO A 156 2.12 8.05 1.19
CA PRO A 156 1.03 7.11 0.88
C PRO A 156 0.63 6.22 2.05
N ALA A 157 1.46 6.07 3.08
CA ALA A 157 1.19 5.22 4.24
C ALA A 157 0.15 5.79 5.22
N LEU A 158 -0.31 7.03 5.02
CA LEU A 158 -1.24 7.71 5.93
C LEU A 158 -2.67 7.15 5.92
N HIS A 159 -3.02 6.30 4.98
CA HIS A 159 -4.39 5.74 4.89
C HIS A 159 -4.60 4.47 5.72
N LEU A 160 -3.52 3.92 6.28
CA LEU A 160 -3.58 2.85 7.28
C LEU A 160 -3.45 3.38 8.72
N VAL A 161 -3.36 4.70 8.90
CA VAL A 161 -3.14 5.33 10.21
C VAL A 161 -4.35 6.15 10.59
#